data_81847566901831f3aae8ad5ef0592a52
#
_entry.id   81847566901831f3aae8ad5ef0592a52
#
_cell.length_a   1.000
_cell.length_b   1.000
_cell.length_c   1.000
_cell.angle_alpha   90.00
_cell.angle_beta   90.00
_cell.angle_gamma   90.00
#
_symmetry.space_group_name_H-M   'P 1'
#
loop_
_entity.id
_entity.type
_entity.pdbx_description
1 polymer ?
#
loop_
_entity_poly.entity_id
_entity_poly.type
_entity_poly.pdbx_seq_one_letter_code
_entity_poly.pdbx_strand_id
1 'polypeptide(L)'
;YKEYVALYPEVPPRLRAAEAFLKEKGIQTIVIAAHSQGATMASYYLSRHASDAKGLIAIGMGATQKDSHVNSAESLKKITIPVLDLYGDDDLPGVLETAEARKAAAAHNTRYSQQVIEGANHFFDGVDDELINAVVDWVQQF
;
A
#
# COMPACT_ATOMS: atom_id res chain seq x y z
N TYR A 1 -17.61 -7.42 2.89
CA TYR A 1 -16.29 -7.93 2.57
C TYR A 1 -16.29 -8.76 1.28
N LYS A 2 -17.14 -9.75 1.13
CA LYS A 2 -17.24 -10.58 -0.10
C LYS A 2 -17.51 -9.77 -1.36
N GLU A 3 -18.20 -8.65 -1.23
CA GLU A 3 -18.49 -7.72 -2.33
C GLU A 3 -17.22 -7.05 -2.86
N TYR A 4 -16.28 -6.70 -1.99
CA TYR A 4 -15.00 -6.09 -2.39
C TYR A 4 -14.09 -7.09 -3.12
N VAL A 5 -14.09 -8.35 -2.73
CA VAL A 5 -13.27 -9.39 -3.39
C VAL A 5 -13.64 -9.51 -4.87
N ALA A 6 -14.91 -9.39 -5.20
CA ALA A 6 -15.40 -9.43 -6.58
C ALA A 6 -14.87 -8.28 -7.46
N LEU A 7 -14.42 -7.17 -6.86
CA LEU A 7 -13.90 -5.99 -7.56
C LEU A 7 -12.40 -6.09 -7.88
N TYR A 8 -11.66 -6.98 -7.24
CA TYR A 8 -10.21 -7.09 -7.44
C TYR A 8 -9.78 -7.34 -8.88
N PRO A 9 -10.48 -8.14 -9.71
CA PRO A 9 -10.14 -8.29 -11.13
C PRO A 9 -10.24 -7.00 -11.95
N GLU A 10 -11.00 -6.00 -11.47
CA GLU A 10 -11.13 -4.71 -12.13
C GLU A 10 -10.01 -3.71 -11.79
N VAL A 11 -9.25 -3.97 -10.74
CA VAL A 11 -8.16 -3.08 -10.29
C VAL A 11 -7.03 -2.99 -11.31
N PRO A 12 -6.49 -4.11 -11.85
CA PRO A 12 -5.36 -4.05 -12.78
C PRO A 12 -5.62 -3.21 -14.03
N PRO A 13 -6.74 -3.34 -14.75
CA PRO A 13 -6.96 -2.51 -15.94
C PRO A 13 -7.07 -1.02 -15.62
N ARG A 14 -7.62 -0.65 -14.47
CA ARG A 14 -7.76 0.74 -14.04
C ARG A 14 -6.41 1.36 -13.68
N LEU A 15 -5.58 0.66 -12.90
CA LEU A 15 -4.25 1.14 -12.54
C LEU A 15 -3.33 1.23 -13.78
N ARG A 16 -3.36 0.24 -14.68
CA ARG A 16 -2.60 0.31 -15.93
C ARG A 16 -3.02 1.50 -16.80
N ALA A 17 -4.31 1.79 -16.89
CA ALA A 17 -4.79 2.95 -17.62
C ALA A 17 -4.28 4.27 -17.01
N ALA A 18 -4.26 4.36 -15.69
CA ALA A 18 -3.71 5.53 -14.99
C ALA A 18 -2.20 5.68 -15.22
N GLU A 19 -1.43 4.59 -15.10
CA GLU A 19 0.01 4.60 -15.40
C GLU A 19 0.29 5.00 -16.86
N ALA A 20 -0.45 4.43 -17.81
CA ALA A 20 -0.31 4.77 -19.23
C ALA A 20 -0.60 6.25 -19.50
N PHE A 21 -1.67 6.78 -18.90
CA PHE A 21 -2.01 8.20 -19.00
C PHE A 21 -0.90 9.11 -18.45
N LEU A 22 -0.34 8.79 -17.30
CA LEU A 22 0.77 9.57 -16.72
C LEU A 22 2.01 9.53 -17.62
N LYS A 23 2.33 8.37 -18.18
CA LYS A 23 3.45 8.21 -19.12
C LYS A 23 3.26 9.02 -20.41
N GLU A 24 2.04 9.05 -20.97
CA GLU A 24 1.70 9.90 -22.11
C GLU A 24 1.89 11.40 -21.80
N LYS A 25 1.74 11.79 -20.52
CA LYS A 25 2.04 13.16 -20.05
C LYS A 25 3.53 13.40 -19.77
N GLY A 26 4.39 12.44 -20.05
CA GLY A 26 5.85 12.57 -19.84
C GLY A 26 6.32 12.29 -18.42
N ILE A 27 5.43 11.80 -17.52
CA ILE A 27 5.80 11.45 -16.15
C ILE A 27 6.65 10.18 -16.15
N GLN A 28 7.87 10.28 -15.62
CA GLN A 28 8.85 9.18 -15.60
C GLN A 28 8.83 8.41 -14.27
N THR A 29 8.52 9.07 -13.16
CA THR A 29 8.48 8.46 -11.83
C THR A 29 7.05 8.45 -11.32
N ILE A 30 6.51 7.26 -11.11
CA ILE A 30 5.15 7.03 -10.60
C ILE A 30 5.27 6.32 -9.25
N VAL A 31 4.65 6.89 -8.23
CA VAL A 31 4.47 6.26 -6.92
C VAL A 31 2.97 6.07 -6.70
N ILE A 32 2.57 4.88 -6.28
CA ILE A 32 1.18 4.60 -5.91
C ILE A 32 1.02 4.86 -4.43
N ALA A 33 0.17 5.82 -4.06
CA ALA A 33 -0.27 6.03 -2.69
C ALA A 33 -1.72 5.57 -2.55
N ALA A 34 -1.99 4.74 -1.56
CA ALA A 34 -3.31 4.16 -1.38
C ALA A 34 -3.64 3.94 0.10
N HIS A 35 -4.90 4.14 0.48
CA HIS A 35 -5.39 4.02 1.84
C HIS A 35 -6.33 2.83 2.02
N SER A 36 -6.23 2.16 3.17
CA SER A 36 -7.18 1.14 3.62
C SER A 36 -7.33 -0.01 2.59
N GLN A 37 -8.55 -0.30 2.17
CA GLN A 37 -8.84 -1.30 1.14
C GLN A 37 -8.15 -0.97 -0.19
N GLY A 38 -7.96 0.31 -0.52
CA GLY A 38 -7.20 0.73 -1.69
C GLY A 38 -5.73 0.29 -1.62
N ALA A 39 -5.11 0.31 -0.45
CA ALA A 39 -3.74 -0.17 -0.25
C ALA A 39 -3.63 -1.69 -0.47
N THR A 40 -4.63 -2.45 0.00
CA THR A 40 -4.72 -3.89 -0.29
C THR A 40 -4.91 -4.16 -1.78
N MET A 41 -5.74 -3.38 -2.47
CA MET A 41 -5.94 -3.47 -3.92
C MET A 41 -4.67 -3.12 -4.70
N ALA A 42 -3.94 -2.08 -4.30
CA ALA A 42 -2.68 -1.69 -4.92
C ALA A 42 -1.60 -2.77 -4.73
N SER A 43 -1.49 -3.35 -3.54
CA SER A 43 -0.57 -4.46 -3.27
C SER A 43 -0.93 -5.71 -4.10
N TYR A 44 -2.23 -6.01 -4.25
CA TYR A 44 -2.71 -7.07 -5.13
C TYR A 44 -2.25 -6.85 -6.58
N TYR A 45 -2.44 -5.65 -7.11
CA TYR A 45 -2.01 -5.29 -8.46
C TYR A 45 -0.51 -5.48 -8.63
N LEU A 46 0.29 -4.85 -7.77
CA LEU A 46 1.76 -4.85 -7.85
C LEU A 46 2.38 -6.23 -7.69
N SER A 47 1.72 -7.13 -6.97
CA SER A 47 2.21 -8.50 -6.74
C SER A 47 1.94 -9.47 -7.90
N ARG A 48 1.05 -9.11 -8.84
CA ARG A 48 0.55 -10.03 -9.89
C ARG A 48 0.69 -9.51 -11.30
N HIS A 49 0.99 -8.22 -11.47
CA HIS A 49 1.02 -7.58 -12.77
C HIS A 49 2.27 -6.74 -12.92
N ALA A 50 2.78 -6.65 -14.15
CA ALA A 50 3.81 -5.69 -14.49
C ALA A 50 3.28 -4.26 -14.30
N SER A 51 4.07 -3.40 -13.68
CA SER A 51 3.75 -2.02 -13.36
C SER A 51 4.99 -1.15 -13.58
N ASP A 52 4.77 0.10 -13.98
CA ASP A 52 5.81 1.13 -14.07
C ASP A 52 6.01 1.88 -12.75
N ALA A 53 5.23 1.58 -11.73
CA ALA A 53 5.35 2.19 -10.41
C ALA A 53 6.74 1.94 -9.80
N LYS A 54 7.33 2.97 -9.25
CA LYS A 54 8.65 2.95 -8.59
C LYS A 54 8.55 2.77 -7.09
N GLY A 55 7.35 2.93 -6.50
CA GLY A 55 7.11 2.74 -5.08
C GLY A 55 5.63 2.59 -4.75
N LEU A 56 5.37 2.05 -3.56
CA LEU A 56 4.05 1.93 -2.96
C LEU A 56 4.04 2.59 -1.58
N ILE A 57 3.11 3.49 -1.35
CA ILE A 57 2.76 4.01 -0.03
C ILE A 57 1.43 3.38 0.35
N ALA A 58 1.46 2.45 1.29
CA ALA A 58 0.30 1.72 1.78
C ALA A 58 -0.11 2.26 3.15
N ILE A 59 -1.19 3.02 3.20
CA ILE A 59 -1.66 3.71 4.40
C ILE A 59 -2.82 2.92 5.01
N GLY A 60 -2.72 2.55 6.29
CA GLY A 60 -3.77 1.81 7.00
C GLY A 60 -4.11 0.46 6.37
N MET A 61 -3.11 -0.24 5.85
CA MET A 61 -3.29 -1.53 5.15
C MET A 61 -3.41 -2.68 6.15
N GLY A 62 -4.51 -3.45 6.07
CA GLY A 62 -4.67 -4.69 6.82
C GLY A 62 -4.35 -5.95 6.01
N ALA A 63 -4.12 -7.08 6.70
CA ALA A 63 -3.86 -8.39 6.08
C ALA A 63 -4.78 -9.49 6.65
N THR A 64 -5.98 -9.15 7.05
CA THR A 64 -6.94 -10.07 7.70
C THR A 64 -7.65 -11.03 6.75
N GLN A 65 -7.45 -10.85 5.44
CA GLN A 65 -8.17 -11.60 4.42
C GLN A 65 -7.71 -13.06 4.39
N LYS A 66 -8.65 -14.00 4.51
CA LYS A 66 -8.35 -15.44 4.42
C LYS A 66 -8.01 -15.88 3.00
N ASP A 67 -8.58 -15.21 1.99
CA ASP A 67 -8.25 -15.48 0.59
C ASP A 67 -6.87 -14.91 0.29
N SER A 68 -5.94 -15.79 -0.05
CA SER A 68 -4.55 -15.43 -0.39
C SER A 68 -4.44 -14.48 -1.58
N HIS A 69 -5.45 -14.43 -2.47
CA HIS A 69 -5.45 -13.52 -3.61
C HIS A 69 -5.61 -12.05 -3.18
N VAL A 70 -6.28 -11.81 -2.09
CA VAL A 70 -6.60 -10.46 -1.61
C VAL A 70 -5.96 -10.15 -0.24
N ASN A 71 -5.13 -11.04 0.26
CA ASN A 71 -4.36 -10.83 1.47
C ASN A 71 -3.11 -10.01 1.18
N SER A 72 -2.95 -8.86 1.81
CA SER A 72 -1.83 -7.97 1.55
C SER A 72 -0.48 -8.55 1.98
N ALA A 73 -0.41 -9.36 3.04
CA ALA A 73 0.81 -10.04 3.44
C ALA A 73 1.28 -11.04 2.35
N GLU A 74 0.34 -11.77 1.73
CA GLU A 74 0.67 -12.65 0.59
C GLU A 74 1.11 -11.86 -0.65
N SER A 75 0.58 -10.66 -0.83
CA SER A 75 1.01 -9.76 -1.90
C SER A 75 2.41 -9.22 -1.65
N LEU A 76 2.71 -8.80 -0.41
CA LEU A 76 4.01 -8.27 -0.01
C LEU A 76 5.15 -9.25 -0.23
N LYS A 77 4.92 -10.56 -0.14
CA LYS A 77 5.93 -11.60 -0.47
C LYS A 77 6.47 -11.53 -1.89
N LYS A 78 5.81 -10.83 -2.80
CA LYS A 78 6.14 -10.74 -4.22
C LYS A 78 6.54 -9.34 -4.66
N ILE A 79 6.33 -8.33 -3.84
CA ILE A 79 6.63 -6.94 -4.18
C ILE A 79 8.11 -6.66 -3.90
N THR A 80 8.81 -6.16 -4.92
CA THR A 80 10.25 -5.87 -4.87
C THR A 80 10.58 -4.39 -5.00
N ILE A 81 9.60 -3.55 -5.37
CA ILE A 81 9.78 -2.09 -5.36
C ILE A 81 9.76 -1.56 -3.92
N PRO A 82 10.27 -0.35 -3.65
CA PRO A 82 10.15 0.29 -2.34
C PRO A 82 8.71 0.34 -1.84
N VAL A 83 8.51 0.06 -0.56
CA VAL A 83 7.19 0.10 0.10
C VAL A 83 7.31 0.86 1.41
N LEU A 84 6.43 1.84 1.61
CA LEU A 84 6.12 2.42 2.91
C LEU A 84 4.79 1.82 3.39
N ASP A 85 4.82 1.06 4.48
CA ASP A 85 3.65 0.56 5.19
C ASP A 85 3.39 1.48 6.39
N LEU A 86 2.46 2.42 6.24
CA LEU A 86 2.20 3.51 7.17
C LEU A 86 0.85 3.30 7.85
N TYR A 87 0.80 3.39 9.18
CA TYR A 87 -0.44 3.24 9.94
C TYR A 87 -0.37 4.00 11.28
N GLY A 88 -1.52 4.22 11.89
CA GLY A 88 -1.63 4.83 13.21
C GLY A 88 -1.56 3.79 14.33
N ASP A 89 -1.16 4.21 15.54
CA ASP A 89 -1.17 3.35 16.72
C ASP A 89 -2.58 3.11 17.30
N ASP A 90 -3.58 3.92 16.88
CA ASP A 90 -5.01 3.74 17.17
C ASP A 90 -5.81 3.35 15.90
N ASP A 91 -5.14 2.65 14.97
CA ASP A 91 -5.76 2.18 13.73
C ASP A 91 -6.71 0.98 13.99
N LEU A 92 -7.47 0.56 12.98
CA LEU A 92 -8.38 -0.58 13.06
C LEU A 92 -7.65 -1.86 13.53
N PRO A 93 -8.31 -2.72 14.33
CA PRO A 93 -7.70 -3.97 14.81
C PRO A 93 -7.06 -4.82 13.71
N GLY A 94 -7.69 -4.89 12.53
CA GLY A 94 -7.16 -5.65 11.40
C GLY A 94 -5.86 -5.08 10.81
N VAL A 95 -5.56 -3.80 11.02
CA VAL A 95 -4.29 -3.16 10.64
C VAL A 95 -3.24 -3.46 11.69
N LEU A 96 -3.56 -3.21 12.97
CA LEU A 96 -2.64 -3.38 14.09
C LEU A 96 -2.22 -4.84 14.28
N GLU A 97 -3.17 -5.76 14.36
CA GLU A 97 -2.92 -7.18 14.59
C GLU A 97 -2.13 -7.86 13.47
N THR A 98 -2.10 -7.28 12.28
CA THR A 98 -1.42 -7.83 11.12
C THR A 98 -0.12 -7.10 10.75
N ALA A 99 0.30 -6.10 11.52
CA ALA A 99 1.51 -5.32 11.24
C ALA A 99 2.77 -6.19 11.18
N GLU A 100 2.99 -7.04 12.18
CA GLU A 100 4.14 -7.96 12.21
C GLU A 100 4.08 -8.99 11.08
N ALA A 101 2.89 -9.48 10.73
CA ALA A 101 2.74 -10.43 9.62
C ALA A 101 3.09 -9.76 8.26
N ARG A 102 2.72 -8.50 8.06
CA ARG A 102 3.10 -7.73 6.88
C ARG A 102 4.61 -7.51 6.81
N LYS A 103 5.22 -7.11 7.93
CA LYS A 103 6.67 -6.92 8.04
C LYS A 103 7.44 -8.22 7.76
N ALA A 104 7.01 -9.32 8.35
CA ALA A 104 7.61 -10.63 8.11
C ALA A 104 7.47 -11.08 6.64
N ALA A 105 6.31 -10.85 6.04
CA ALA A 105 6.06 -11.17 4.64
C ALA A 105 6.95 -10.37 3.68
N ALA A 106 7.29 -9.14 4.02
CA ALA A 106 8.13 -8.25 3.23
C ALA A 106 9.64 -8.39 3.55
N ALA A 107 10.07 -9.30 4.41
CA ALA A 107 11.46 -9.41 4.89
C ALA A 107 12.51 -9.60 3.78
N HIS A 108 12.12 -10.10 2.61
CA HIS A 108 13.00 -10.24 1.45
C HIS A 108 13.25 -8.90 0.73
N ASN A 109 12.40 -7.90 0.95
CA ASN A 109 12.48 -6.59 0.31
C ASN A 109 13.22 -5.60 1.22
N THR A 110 14.49 -5.37 0.97
CA THR A 110 15.33 -4.45 1.75
C THR A 110 14.89 -2.98 1.66
N ARG A 111 13.95 -2.67 0.77
CA ARG A 111 13.37 -1.33 0.58
C ARG A 111 11.93 -1.23 1.13
N TYR A 112 11.53 -2.20 1.95
CA TYR A 112 10.31 -2.11 2.73
C TYR A 112 10.60 -1.38 4.05
N SER A 113 9.80 -0.41 4.37
CA SER A 113 9.79 0.27 5.67
C SER A 113 8.38 0.26 6.26
N GLN A 114 8.32 0.14 7.57
CA GLN A 114 7.07 0.22 8.31
C GLN A 114 7.17 1.38 9.29
N GLN A 115 6.19 2.27 9.28
CA GLN A 115 6.16 3.46 10.12
C GLN A 115 4.81 3.57 10.82
N VAL A 116 4.87 3.88 12.11
CA VAL A 116 3.69 4.15 12.95
C VAL A 116 3.62 5.63 13.23
N ILE A 117 2.43 6.22 13.12
CA ILE A 117 2.16 7.59 13.54
C ILE A 117 1.41 7.55 14.87
N GLU A 118 2.01 8.13 15.89
CA GLU A 118 1.47 8.18 17.24
C GLU A 118 0.20 9.04 17.30
N GLY A 119 -0.82 8.54 17.97
CA GLY A 119 -2.12 9.20 18.13
C GLY A 119 -3.00 9.17 16.89
N ALA A 120 -2.57 8.51 15.81
CA ALA A 120 -3.34 8.43 14.58
C ALA A 120 -4.37 7.29 14.63
N ASN A 121 -5.62 7.61 14.29
CA ASN A 121 -6.64 6.62 13.98
C ASN A 121 -6.55 6.19 12.50
N HIS A 122 -7.50 5.38 12.04
CA HIS A 122 -7.53 4.91 10.65
C HIS A 122 -7.61 6.01 9.59
N PHE A 123 -8.13 7.16 9.93
CA PHE A 123 -8.31 8.31 9.02
C PHE A 123 -7.28 9.42 9.25
N PHE A 124 -6.40 9.26 10.23
CA PHE A 124 -5.37 10.23 10.61
C PHE A 124 -5.95 11.57 11.06
N ASP A 125 -7.17 11.55 11.65
CA ASP A 125 -7.84 12.76 12.14
C ASP A 125 -6.98 13.52 13.14
N GLY A 126 -6.67 14.78 12.82
CA GLY A 126 -5.92 15.68 13.70
C GLY A 126 -4.40 15.48 13.73
N VAL A 127 -3.87 14.59 12.87
CA VAL A 127 -2.43 14.34 12.70
C VAL A 127 -2.03 14.39 11.21
N ASP A 128 -2.69 15.29 10.46
CA ASP A 128 -2.49 15.44 9.02
C ASP A 128 -1.05 15.82 8.66
N ASP A 129 -0.42 16.69 9.47
CA ASP A 129 0.94 17.15 9.22
C ASP A 129 1.94 16.00 9.38
N GLU A 130 1.76 15.14 10.37
CA GLU A 130 2.59 13.94 10.58
C GLU A 130 2.48 12.96 9.43
N LEU A 131 1.26 12.72 8.93
CA LEU A 131 1.02 11.91 7.74
C LEU A 131 1.69 12.50 6.51
N ILE A 132 1.47 13.79 6.25
CA ILE A 132 2.04 14.50 5.10
C ILE A 132 3.57 14.44 5.16
N ASN A 133 4.18 14.74 6.31
CA ASN A 133 5.62 14.72 6.47
C ASN A 133 6.20 13.33 6.22
N ALA A 134 5.59 12.28 6.78
CA ALA A 134 6.02 10.90 6.56
C ALA A 134 6.01 10.51 5.07
N VAL A 135 4.95 10.91 4.35
CA VAL A 135 4.83 10.65 2.92
C VAL A 135 5.84 11.46 2.11
N VAL A 136 5.98 12.76 2.39
CA VAL A 136 6.91 13.66 1.68
C VAL A 136 8.35 13.22 1.88
N ASP A 137 8.76 12.93 3.11
CA ASP A 137 10.12 12.47 3.43
C ASP A 137 10.45 11.16 2.70
N TRP A 138 9.49 10.25 2.65
CA TRP A 138 9.69 8.98 1.96
C TRP A 138 9.78 9.15 0.43
N VAL A 139 8.98 10.02 -0.16
CA VAL A 139 8.97 10.26 -1.62
C VAL A 139 10.26 10.94 -2.10
N GLN A 140 10.97 11.68 -1.23
CA GLN A 140 12.24 12.35 -1.60
C GLN A 140 13.36 11.37 -2.01
N GLN A 141 13.22 10.07 -1.76
CA GLN A 141 14.19 9.07 -2.20
C GLN A 141 14.15 8.77 -3.72
N PHE A 142 13.14 9.24 -4.43
CA PHE A 142 12.95 9.05 -5.88
C PHE A 142 13.32 10.32 -6.65
#